data_698fbbead8f3b596c39057b5f505f29d
#
_entry.id   698fbbead8f3b596c39057b5f505f29d
#
_cell.length_a   1.000
_cell.length_b   1.000
_cell.length_c   1.000
_cell.angle_alpha   90.00
_cell.angle_beta   90.00
_cell.angle_gamma   90.00
#
_symmetry.space_group_name_H-M   'P 1'
#
loop_
_entity.id
_entity.type
_entity.pdbx_description
1 polymer ?
#
loop_
_entity_poly.entity_id
_entity_poly.type
_entity_poly.pdbx_seq_one_letter_code
_entity_poly.pdbx_strand_id
1 'polypeptide(L)'
;VIRLSVETFFEQLRADDRLLHVLLREGSAGSDAFKQAVERELNYFEEELCVDLIRLAHADNGALLHEPHLVAKAITRLVFAMGGTALDQPPERDPEMIEQTAQMLRMIITGARTIAGYPPTR
;
A
#
# COMPACT_ATOMS: atom_id res chain seq x y z
N VAL A 1 -7.12 2.93 12.19
CA VAL A 1 -7.58 2.51 10.87
C VAL A 1 -6.43 2.00 10.01
N ILE A 2 -5.35 2.75 9.94
CA ILE A 2 -4.16 2.35 9.15
C ILE A 2 -3.62 1.01 9.64
N ARG A 3 -3.42 0.88 10.96
CA ARG A 3 -2.87 -0.35 11.52
C ARG A 3 -3.79 -1.54 11.28
N LEU A 4 -5.10 -1.35 11.42
CA LEU A 4 -6.08 -2.41 11.18
C LEU A 4 -6.04 -2.87 9.72
N SER A 5 -5.93 -1.93 8.79
CA SER A 5 -5.83 -2.26 7.37
C SER A 5 -4.57 -3.06 7.06
N VAL A 6 -3.45 -2.70 7.66
CA VAL A 6 -2.19 -3.44 7.49
C VAL A 6 -2.29 -4.83 8.10
N GLU A 7 -2.87 -4.94 9.29
CA GLU A 7 -3.09 -6.25 9.93
C GLU A 7 -3.93 -7.16 9.04
N THR A 8 -5.02 -6.63 8.49
CA THR A 8 -5.89 -7.38 7.58
C THR A 8 -5.13 -7.86 6.35
N PHE A 9 -4.32 -6.98 5.76
CA PHE A 9 -3.51 -7.34 4.61
C PHE A 9 -2.55 -8.50 4.94
N PHE A 10 -1.87 -8.43 6.08
CA PHE A 10 -0.94 -9.48 6.50
C PHE A 10 -1.66 -10.79 6.80
N GLU A 11 -2.84 -10.73 7.41
CA GLU A 11 -3.65 -11.93 7.65
C GLU A 11 -4.02 -12.61 6.34
N GLN A 12 -4.48 -11.84 5.36
CA GLN A 12 -4.82 -12.39 4.05
C GLN A 12 -3.60 -12.94 3.32
N LEU A 13 -2.47 -12.27 3.45
CA LEU A 13 -1.21 -12.71 2.87
C LEU A 13 -0.81 -14.09 3.40
N ARG A 14 -0.96 -14.30 4.71
CA ARG A 14 -0.63 -15.59 5.34
C ARG A 14 -1.66 -16.67 5.05
N ALA A 15 -2.94 -16.28 4.90
CA ALA A 15 -4.01 -17.25 4.63
C ALA A 15 -3.95 -17.78 3.20
N ASP A 16 -3.58 -16.94 2.24
CA ASP A 16 -3.51 -17.32 0.83
C ASP A 16 -2.20 -16.80 0.23
N ASP A 17 -1.11 -17.41 0.66
CA ASP A 17 0.22 -16.97 0.27
C ASP A 17 0.63 -17.38 -1.14
N ARG A 18 -0.05 -18.40 -1.70
CA ARG A 18 0.36 -18.95 -3.00
C ARG A 18 0.27 -17.94 -4.13
N LEU A 19 -0.89 -17.30 -4.28
CA LEU A 19 -1.08 -16.33 -5.35
C LEU A 19 -0.23 -15.09 -5.15
N LEU A 20 -0.25 -14.54 -3.93
CA LEU A 20 0.53 -13.36 -3.61
C LEU A 20 2.02 -13.63 -3.69
N HIS A 21 2.45 -14.83 -3.27
CA HIS A 21 3.85 -15.25 -3.37
C HIS A 21 4.32 -15.25 -4.82
N VAL A 22 3.52 -15.82 -5.72
CA VAL A 22 3.83 -15.84 -7.15
C VAL A 22 3.90 -14.40 -7.69
N LEU A 23 2.91 -13.58 -7.37
CA LEU A 23 2.87 -12.19 -7.84
C LEU A 23 4.06 -11.39 -7.35
N LEU A 24 4.43 -11.53 -6.08
CA LEU A 24 5.50 -10.73 -5.48
C LEU A 24 6.89 -11.22 -5.87
N ARG A 25 7.08 -12.52 -5.99
CA ARG A 25 8.41 -13.08 -6.27
C ARG A 25 8.69 -13.20 -7.75
N GLU A 26 7.73 -13.67 -8.53
CA GLU A 26 7.95 -13.97 -9.93
C GLU A 26 7.61 -12.80 -10.86
N GLY A 27 6.92 -11.80 -10.35
CA GLY A 27 6.55 -10.63 -11.13
C GLY A 27 7.74 -9.87 -11.71
N SER A 28 8.89 -9.91 -11.02
CA SER A 28 10.10 -9.23 -11.49
C SER A 28 10.98 -10.12 -12.37
N ALA A 29 10.79 -11.44 -12.34
CA ALA A 29 11.63 -12.41 -13.04
C ALA A 29 10.87 -13.15 -14.15
N GLY A 30 9.56 -12.97 -14.26
CA GLY A 30 8.74 -13.67 -15.23
C GLY A 30 8.80 -13.08 -16.64
N SER A 31 7.98 -13.64 -17.53
CA SER A 31 7.85 -13.14 -18.88
C SER A 31 7.25 -11.73 -18.90
N ASP A 32 7.38 -11.02 -20.02
CA ASP A 32 6.79 -9.69 -20.18
C ASP A 32 5.26 -9.74 -19.98
N ALA A 33 4.61 -10.78 -20.48
CA ALA A 33 3.16 -10.94 -20.29
C ALA A 33 2.82 -11.07 -18.82
N PHE A 34 3.62 -11.82 -18.05
CA PHE A 34 3.40 -11.98 -16.61
C PHE A 34 3.64 -10.66 -15.88
N LYS A 35 4.72 -9.95 -16.21
CA LYS A 35 5.00 -8.63 -15.62
C LYS A 35 3.86 -7.65 -15.88
N GLN A 36 3.31 -7.64 -17.09
CA GLN A 36 2.17 -6.79 -17.43
C GLN A 36 0.93 -7.16 -16.64
N ALA A 37 0.69 -8.45 -16.41
CA ALA A 37 -0.43 -8.91 -15.60
C ALA A 37 -0.30 -8.43 -14.15
N VAL A 38 0.90 -8.51 -13.57
CA VAL A 38 1.19 -8.00 -12.24
C VAL A 38 0.96 -6.49 -12.17
N GLU A 39 1.44 -5.74 -13.16
CA GLU A 39 1.23 -4.29 -13.21
C GLU A 39 -0.25 -3.92 -13.28
N ARG A 40 -1.05 -4.66 -14.04
CA ARG A 40 -2.50 -4.42 -14.11
C ARG A 40 -3.16 -4.62 -12.74
N GLU A 41 -2.76 -5.68 -12.03
CA GLU A 41 -3.31 -5.93 -10.68
C GLU A 41 -2.92 -4.81 -9.71
N LEU A 42 -1.67 -4.38 -9.75
CA LEU A 42 -1.20 -3.29 -8.90
C LEU A 42 -1.94 -1.99 -9.23
N ASN A 43 -2.13 -1.69 -10.51
CA ASN A 43 -2.88 -0.50 -10.92
C ASN A 43 -4.33 -0.56 -10.45
N TYR A 44 -4.94 -1.72 -10.48
CA TYR A 44 -6.29 -1.91 -9.98
C TYR A 44 -6.39 -1.61 -8.49
N PHE A 45 -5.45 -2.13 -7.70
CA PHE A 45 -5.39 -1.83 -6.27
C PHE A 45 -5.15 -0.35 -6.01
N GLU A 46 -4.29 0.27 -6.80
CA GLU A 46 -4.03 1.71 -6.68
C GLU A 46 -5.30 2.54 -6.90
N GLU A 47 -6.08 2.19 -7.91
CA GLU A 47 -7.32 2.91 -8.21
C GLU A 47 -8.35 2.73 -7.10
N GLU A 48 -8.53 1.52 -6.59
CA GLU A 48 -9.43 1.26 -5.48
C GLU A 48 -9.01 2.02 -4.23
N LEU A 49 -7.73 1.99 -3.92
CA LEU A 49 -7.21 2.70 -2.76
C LEU A 49 -7.37 4.21 -2.91
N CYS A 50 -7.16 4.73 -4.12
CA CYS A 50 -7.35 6.15 -4.39
C CYS A 50 -8.77 6.59 -4.08
N VAL A 51 -9.76 5.81 -4.55
CA VAL A 51 -11.17 6.09 -4.28
C VAL A 51 -11.43 6.09 -2.77
N ASP A 52 -10.89 5.09 -2.06
CA ASP A 52 -11.08 4.99 -0.61
C ASP A 52 -10.43 6.16 0.13
N LEU A 53 -9.24 6.58 -0.28
CA LEU A 53 -8.55 7.71 0.32
C LEU A 53 -9.33 9.02 0.13
N ILE A 54 -9.88 9.24 -1.06
CA ILE A 54 -10.69 10.41 -1.34
C ILE A 54 -11.94 10.41 -0.48
N ARG A 55 -12.60 9.25 -0.36
CA ARG A 55 -13.79 9.10 0.46
C ARG A 55 -13.50 9.39 1.94
N LEU A 56 -12.39 8.85 2.46
CA LEU A 56 -11.99 9.10 3.84
C LEU A 56 -11.65 10.56 4.08
N ALA A 57 -11.00 11.21 3.12
CA ALA A 57 -10.69 12.64 3.23
C ALA A 57 -11.96 13.48 3.31
N HIS A 58 -12.98 13.16 2.52
CA HIS A 58 -14.27 13.86 2.59
C HIS A 58 -14.97 13.61 3.92
N ALA A 59 -14.90 12.39 4.45
CA ALA A 59 -15.51 12.07 5.75
C ALA A 59 -14.82 12.76 6.90
N ASP A 60 -13.54 13.08 6.76
CA ASP A 60 -12.72 13.72 7.81
C ASP A 60 -12.63 15.24 7.60
N ASN A 61 -13.80 15.89 7.54
CA ASN A 61 -13.93 17.35 7.44
C ASN A 61 -13.24 17.97 6.21
N GLY A 62 -13.13 17.22 5.13
CA GLY A 62 -12.56 17.73 3.91
C GLY A 62 -11.05 17.86 3.92
N ALA A 63 -10.37 17.15 4.83
CA ALA A 63 -8.90 17.11 4.83
C ALA A 63 -8.41 16.45 3.55
N LEU A 64 -7.95 17.28 2.61
CA LEU A 64 -7.52 16.79 1.30
C LEU A 64 -6.10 16.25 1.37
N LEU A 65 -5.83 15.26 0.51
CA LEU A 65 -4.49 14.76 0.29
C LEU A 65 -3.93 15.41 -0.97
N HIS A 66 -2.66 15.78 -0.92
CA HIS A 66 -1.93 16.22 -2.11
C HIS A 66 -1.74 15.00 -3.02
N GLU A 67 -2.15 15.12 -4.28
CA GLU A 67 -1.94 14.07 -5.27
C GLU A 67 -2.40 12.68 -4.77
N PRO A 68 -3.72 12.47 -4.55
CA PRO A 68 -4.19 11.20 -3.98
C PRO A 68 -3.84 9.97 -4.82
N HIS A 69 -3.68 10.13 -6.14
CA HIS A 69 -3.26 9.01 -6.99
C HIS A 69 -1.81 8.60 -6.71
N LEU A 70 -0.92 9.57 -6.47
CA LEU A 70 0.46 9.27 -6.10
C LEU A 70 0.55 8.67 -4.70
N VAL A 71 -0.28 9.13 -3.78
CA VAL A 71 -0.36 8.55 -2.43
C VAL A 71 -0.78 7.09 -2.53
N ALA A 72 -1.83 6.80 -3.29
CA ALA A 72 -2.31 5.45 -3.48
C ALA A 72 -1.24 4.56 -4.13
N LYS A 73 -0.53 5.09 -5.12
CA LYS A 73 0.56 4.36 -5.77
C LYS A 73 1.68 4.04 -4.80
N ALA A 74 2.12 5.03 -4.02
CA ALA A 74 3.19 4.83 -3.06
C ALA A 74 2.81 3.80 -1.99
N ILE A 75 1.59 3.89 -1.46
CA ILE A 75 1.10 2.96 -0.45
C ILE A 75 1.01 1.54 -1.01
N THR A 76 0.42 1.38 -2.20
CA THR A 76 0.25 0.07 -2.82
C THR A 76 1.62 -0.60 -3.03
N ARG A 77 2.56 0.11 -3.63
CA ARG A 77 3.90 -0.43 -3.89
C ARG A 77 4.64 -0.79 -2.61
N LEU A 78 4.55 0.08 -1.61
CA LEU A 78 5.18 -0.15 -0.31
C LEU A 78 4.60 -1.37 0.38
N VAL A 79 3.28 -1.48 0.45
CA VAL A 79 2.61 -2.58 1.14
C VAL A 79 2.95 -3.92 0.48
N PHE A 80 2.93 -3.96 -0.85
CA PHE A 80 3.30 -5.19 -1.55
C PHE A 80 4.78 -5.54 -1.36
N ALA A 81 5.67 -4.55 -1.35
CA ALA A 81 7.08 -4.79 -1.07
C ALA A 81 7.29 -5.34 0.35
N MET A 82 6.60 -4.77 1.33
CA MET A 82 6.68 -5.25 2.71
C MET A 82 6.08 -6.64 2.85
N GLY A 83 5.00 -6.92 2.12
CA GLY A 83 4.42 -8.26 2.08
C GLY A 83 5.38 -9.30 1.53
N GLY A 84 6.10 -8.96 0.46
CA GLY A 84 7.12 -9.84 -0.10
C GLY A 84 8.23 -10.14 0.89
N THR A 85 8.68 -9.13 1.62
CA THR A 85 9.68 -9.31 2.67
C THR A 85 9.14 -10.19 3.80
N ALA A 86 7.89 -9.98 4.19
CA ALA A 86 7.27 -10.76 5.26
C ALA A 86 7.16 -12.24 4.91
N LEU A 87 6.89 -12.58 3.65
CA LEU A 87 6.82 -13.97 3.22
C LEU A 87 8.15 -14.69 3.32
N ASP A 88 9.27 -13.95 3.32
CA ASP A 88 10.61 -14.51 3.49
C ASP A 88 11.02 -14.62 4.96
N GLN A 89 10.16 -14.17 5.88
CA GLN A 89 10.41 -14.15 7.30
C GLN A 89 9.46 -15.09 8.02
N PRO A 90 9.81 -15.59 9.22
CA PRO A 90 8.85 -16.37 10.00
C PRO A 90 7.67 -15.51 10.45
N PRO A 91 6.47 -16.11 10.59
CA PRO A 91 5.26 -15.37 10.98
C PRO A 91 5.40 -14.64 12.33
N GLU A 92 6.30 -15.08 13.18
CA GLU A 92 6.56 -14.44 14.48
C GLU A 92 7.07 -13.01 14.31
N ARG A 93 7.60 -12.67 13.15
CA ARG A 93 8.08 -11.32 12.83
C ARG A 93 6.97 -10.39 12.31
N ASP A 94 5.79 -10.93 12.06
CA ASP A 94 4.69 -10.14 11.52
C ASP A 94 4.31 -8.92 12.37
N PRO A 95 4.23 -9.01 13.72
CA PRO A 95 3.91 -7.83 14.52
C PRO A 95 4.88 -6.66 14.29
N GLU A 96 6.18 -6.95 14.17
CA GLU A 96 7.20 -5.95 13.88
C GLU A 96 7.03 -5.36 12.48
N MET A 97 6.78 -6.23 11.49
CA MET A 97 6.58 -5.80 10.10
C MET A 97 5.31 -4.95 9.95
N ILE A 98 4.25 -5.33 10.65
CA ILE A 98 2.99 -4.58 10.66
C ILE A 98 3.22 -3.18 11.23
N GLU A 99 3.93 -3.08 12.35
CA GLU A 99 4.21 -1.80 12.99
C GLU A 99 5.04 -0.89 12.08
N GLN A 100 6.08 -1.42 11.46
CA GLN A 100 6.91 -0.65 10.54
C GLN A 100 6.11 -0.18 9.33
N THR A 101 5.30 -1.06 8.75
CA THR A 101 4.48 -0.72 7.60
C THR A 101 3.46 0.37 7.96
N ALA A 102 2.79 0.23 9.10
CA ALA A 102 1.83 1.22 9.57
C ALA A 102 2.50 2.59 9.79
N GLN A 103 3.69 2.62 10.34
CA GLN A 103 4.45 3.85 10.53
C GLN A 103 4.78 4.53 9.20
N MET A 104 5.25 3.76 8.23
CA MET A 104 5.56 4.29 6.91
C MET A 104 4.31 4.84 6.21
N LEU A 105 3.17 4.18 6.34
CA LEU A 105 1.92 4.68 5.77
C LEU A 105 1.50 5.99 6.44
N ARG A 106 1.66 6.11 7.76
CA ARG A 106 1.38 7.36 8.45
C ARG A 106 2.24 8.50 7.94
N MET A 107 3.53 8.23 7.71
CA MET A 107 4.44 9.24 7.17
C MET A 107 4.00 9.71 5.79
N ILE A 108 3.59 8.79 4.93
CA ILE A 108 3.12 9.12 3.57
C ILE A 108 1.85 9.97 3.65
N ILE A 109 0.87 9.54 4.42
CA ILE A 109 -0.42 10.23 4.51
C ILE A 109 -0.26 11.58 5.19
N THR A 110 0.50 11.65 6.28
CA THR A 110 0.74 12.90 6.99
C THR A 110 1.49 13.89 6.10
N GLY A 111 2.50 13.42 5.37
CA GLY A 111 3.22 14.26 4.43
C GLY A 111 2.32 14.80 3.33
N ALA A 112 1.46 13.96 2.77
CA ALA A 112 0.53 14.37 1.73
C ALA A 112 -0.50 15.40 2.24
N ARG A 113 -0.98 15.23 3.48
CA ARG A 113 -1.88 16.20 4.10
C ARG A 113 -1.18 17.52 4.35
N THR A 114 0.05 17.49 4.83
CA THR A 114 0.84 18.67 5.12
C THR A 114 1.11 19.46 3.84
N ILE A 115 1.49 18.79 2.77
CA ILE A 115 1.73 19.44 1.47
C ILE A 115 0.44 20.08 0.96
N ALA A 116 -0.69 19.40 1.07
CA ALA A 116 -1.98 19.93 0.63
C ALA A 116 -2.41 21.15 1.44
N GLY A 117 -2.02 21.23 2.71
CA GLY A 117 -2.33 22.37 3.57
C GLY A 117 -1.45 23.58 3.36
N TYR A 118 -0.35 23.43 2.64
CA TYR A 118 0.55 24.54 2.34
C TYR A 118 0.36 24.99 0.90
N PRO A 119 0.05 26.28 0.65
CA PRO A 119 -0.04 26.75 -0.71
C PRO A 119 1.30 26.67 -1.40
N PRO A 120 1.33 26.44 -2.73
CA PRO A 120 2.57 26.41 -3.49
C PRO A 120 3.14 27.82 -3.57
N THR A 121 4.08 28.12 -2.72
CA THR A 121 4.64 29.47 -2.61
C THR A 121 5.91 29.66 -3.41
N ARG A 122 6.42 28.62 -3.97
CA ARG A 122 7.73 28.73 -4.64
C ARG A 122 7.84 27.87 -5.86
#